data_f042754313722a185ca3825a5b35398d
#
_entry.id   f042754313722a185ca3825a5b35398d
#
_cell.length_a   1.000
_cell.length_b   1.000
_cell.length_c   1.000
_cell.angle_alpha   90.00
_cell.angle_beta   90.00
_cell.angle_gamma   90.00
#
_symmetry.space_group_name_H-M   'P 1'
#
loop_
_entity.id
_entity.type
_entity.pdbx_description
1 polymer ?
#
loop_
_entity_poly.entity_id
_entity_poly.type
_entity_poly.pdbx_seq_one_letter_code
_entity_poly.pdbx_strand_id
1 'polypeptide(L)'
;MNSREKGKRGERRWRDMLREAGFQKAHRGVQYAGGTDSPDVACPELPGIHFEVKAVEALNIWRAMDQSIRNAGVRKTPVVAHTRNRSGWLVTMRADDWLTLIRQSDHVAATESPNADSLPFATTPTPAPSP
;
A
#
# COMPACT_ATOMS: atom_id res chain seq x y z
N MET A 1 25.94 11.97 -0.36
CA MET A 1 24.92 11.31 -1.18
C MET A 1 23.88 12.34 -1.59
N ASN A 2 23.60 12.44 -2.85
CA ASN A 2 22.62 13.42 -3.29
C ASN A 2 21.21 12.87 -3.10
N SER A 3 20.22 13.74 -3.18
CA SER A 3 18.85 13.35 -2.88
C SER A 3 18.31 12.34 -3.87
N ARG A 4 18.82 12.34 -5.10
CA ARG A 4 18.36 11.40 -6.11
C ARG A 4 18.79 9.98 -5.76
N GLU A 5 20.04 9.82 -5.32
CA GLU A 5 20.52 8.50 -4.92
C GLU A 5 19.84 8.03 -3.65
N LYS A 6 19.58 8.95 -2.73
CA LYS A 6 18.88 8.60 -1.51
C LYS A 6 17.47 8.11 -1.82
N GLY A 7 16.79 8.74 -2.77
CA GLY A 7 15.47 8.30 -3.19
C GLY A 7 15.50 6.91 -3.78
N LYS A 8 16.47 6.64 -4.66
CA LYS A 8 16.59 5.32 -5.27
C LYS A 8 16.89 4.25 -4.23
N ARG A 9 17.67 4.60 -3.22
CA ARG A 9 17.99 3.64 -2.17
C ARG A 9 16.75 3.31 -1.35
N GLY A 10 15.94 4.29 -1.05
CA GLY A 10 14.68 4.06 -0.35
C GLY A 10 13.76 3.15 -1.15
N GLU A 11 13.66 3.40 -2.44
CA GLU A 11 12.81 2.56 -3.32
C GLU A 11 13.29 1.11 -3.31
N ARG A 12 14.61 0.90 -3.38
CA ARG A 12 15.15 -0.46 -3.36
C ARG A 12 14.87 -1.15 -2.02
N ARG A 13 14.95 -0.40 -0.93
CA ARG A 13 14.69 -0.97 0.40
C ARG A 13 13.22 -1.37 0.54
N TRP A 14 12.30 -0.55 0.05
CA TRP A 14 10.88 -0.89 0.11
C TRP A 14 10.57 -2.08 -0.80
N ARG A 15 11.16 -2.10 -2.01
CA ARG A 15 11.02 -3.26 -2.89
C ARG A 15 11.46 -4.54 -2.19
N ASP A 16 12.60 -4.49 -1.50
CA ASP A 16 13.13 -5.68 -0.83
C ASP A 16 12.22 -6.09 0.33
N MET A 17 11.64 -5.14 1.02
CA MET A 17 10.70 -5.44 2.09
C MET A 17 9.46 -6.16 1.56
N LEU A 18 8.95 -5.71 0.42
CA LEU A 18 7.82 -6.38 -0.22
C LEU A 18 8.19 -7.81 -0.63
N ARG A 19 9.39 -7.98 -1.16
CA ARG A 19 9.85 -9.31 -1.59
C ARG A 19 9.98 -10.24 -0.40
N GLU A 20 10.48 -9.74 0.71
CA GLU A 20 10.58 -10.56 1.91
C GLU A 20 9.21 -10.93 2.45
N ALA A 21 8.21 -10.12 2.20
CA ALA A 21 6.85 -10.41 2.63
C ALA A 21 6.15 -11.40 1.70
N GLY A 22 6.79 -11.82 0.63
CA GLY A 22 6.22 -12.79 -0.28
C GLY A 22 5.86 -12.25 -1.65
N PHE A 23 6.00 -10.95 -1.88
CA PHE A 23 5.65 -10.34 -3.17
C PHE A 23 6.92 -10.24 -4.01
N GLN A 24 7.32 -11.37 -4.57
CA GLN A 24 8.62 -11.52 -5.21
C GLN A 24 8.78 -10.71 -6.49
N LYS A 25 7.69 -10.29 -7.09
CA LYS A 25 7.76 -9.54 -8.35
C LYS A 25 7.84 -8.04 -8.15
N ALA A 26 7.90 -7.58 -6.90
CA ALA A 26 8.04 -6.16 -6.64
C ALA A 26 9.32 -5.63 -7.29
N HIS A 27 9.25 -4.46 -7.89
CA HIS A 27 10.39 -3.87 -8.57
C HIS A 27 10.26 -2.36 -8.58
N ARG A 28 11.37 -1.67 -8.75
CA ARG A 28 11.34 -0.22 -8.86
C ARG A 28 10.59 0.16 -10.13
N GLY A 29 9.77 1.18 -10.02
CA GLY A 29 9.03 1.68 -11.17
C GLY A 29 9.97 2.25 -12.21
N VAL A 30 9.59 2.11 -13.48
CA VAL A 30 10.37 2.66 -14.57
C VAL A 30 9.85 4.07 -14.78
N GLN A 31 10.75 5.05 -14.67
CA GLN A 31 10.36 6.42 -14.85
C GLN A 31 10.90 6.90 -16.18
N TYR A 32 10.04 7.05 -17.12
CA TYR A 32 10.41 7.63 -18.39
C TYR A 32 10.25 9.15 -18.29
N ALA A 33 10.92 9.85 -19.14
CA ALA A 33 10.86 11.30 -19.13
C ALA A 33 9.40 11.75 -19.14
N GLY A 34 9.02 12.49 -18.17
CA GLY A 34 7.67 13.01 -18.09
C GLY A 34 6.63 12.08 -17.54
N GLY A 35 6.99 10.86 -17.21
CA GLY A 35 6.03 9.95 -16.66
C GLY A 35 5.71 10.29 -15.21
N THR A 36 4.49 10.70 -14.94
CA THR A 36 4.09 11.03 -13.60
C THR A 36 3.21 9.96 -13.00
N ASP A 37 2.79 8.99 -13.82
CA ASP A 37 1.87 7.98 -13.34
C ASP A 37 2.56 6.75 -12.78
N SER A 38 3.85 6.64 -12.94
CA SER A 38 4.55 5.46 -12.48
C SER A 38 4.68 5.47 -10.97
N PRO A 39 4.39 4.37 -10.33
CA PRO A 39 4.68 4.27 -8.90
C PRO A 39 6.19 4.21 -8.70
N ASP A 40 6.66 4.62 -7.52
CA ASP A 40 8.07 4.50 -7.20
C ASP A 40 8.49 3.03 -7.12
N VAL A 41 7.61 2.19 -6.62
CA VAL A 41 7.81 0.75 -6.60
C VAL A 41 6.52 0.11 -7.08
N ALA A 42 6.62 -0.76 -8.05
CA ALA A 42 5.49 -1.49 -8.60
C ALA A 42 5.45 -2.88 -7.99
N CYS A 43 4.27 -3.35 -7.68
CA CYS A 43 4.09 -4.67 -7.10
C CYS A 43 2.98 -5.38 -7.84
N PRO A 44 3.31 -6.18 -8.86
CA PRO A 44 2.29 -6.84 -9.68
C PRO A 44 1.33 -7.73 -8.89
N GLU A 45 1.77 -8.28 -7.78
CA GLU A 45 0.92 -9.12 -6.94
C GLU A 45 -0.09 -8.27 -6.15
N LEU A 46 0.06 -6.97 -6.12
CA LEU A 46 -0.87 -6.04 -5.49
C LEU A 46 -1.30 -5.00 -6.52
N PRO A 47 -2.02 -5.44 -7.55
CA PRO A 47 -2.28 -4.54 -8.69
C PRO A 47 -3.14 -3.33 -8.36
N GLY A 48 -3.88 -3.40 -7.27
CA GLY A 48 -4.73 -2.28 -6.88
C GLY A 48 -4.04 -1.25 -6.00
N ILE A 49 -2.75 -1.38 -5.73
CA ILE A 49 -2.03 -0.47 -4.83
C ILE A 49 -1.01 0.35 -5.62
N HIS A 50 -0.96 1.63 -5.33
CA HIS A 50 0.04 2.52 -5.90
C HIS A 50 0.96 2.96 -4.76
N PHE A 51 2.25 2.65 -4.85
CA PHE A 51 3.22 2.99 -3.82
C PHE A 51 4.03 4.23 -4.19
N GLU A 52 3.97 5.25 -3.33
CA GLU A 52 4.94 6.33 -3.31
C GLU A 52 5.90 6.02 -2.17
N VAL A 53 7.18 6.17 -2.37
CA VAL A 53 8.17 5.81 -1.37
C VAL A 53 8.94 7.05 -0.94
N LYS A 54 9.03 7.27 0.35
CA LYS A 54 9.72 8.43 0.90
C LYS A 54 10.67 7.98 2.02
N ALA A 55 11.94 8.24 1.83
CA ALA A 55 12.95 7.91 2.85
C ALA A 55 13.63 9.21 3.24
N VAL A 56 12.99 9.98 4.09
CA VAL A 56 13.47 11.30 4.49
C VAL A 56 13.24 11.50 5.99
N GLU A 57 14.04 12.37 6.60
CA GLU A 57 13.97 12.56 8.05
C GLU A 57 12.72 13.31 8.48
N ALA A 58 12.33 14.33 7.76
CA ALA A 58 11.16 15.12 8.12
C ALA A 58 10.22 15.13 6.93
N LEU A 59 9.22 14.28 6.97
CA LEU A 59 8.30 14.13 5.85
C LEU A 59 7.02 14.90 6.10
N ASN A 60 6.64 15.71 5.12
CA ASN A 60 5.30 16.26 5.13
C ASN A 60 4.38 15.18 4.55
N ILE A 61 3.77 14.42 5.43
CA ILE A 61 2.99 13.25 5.01
C ILE A 61 1.75 13.65 4.22
N TRP A 62 1.16 14.79 4.52
CA TRP A 62 -0.02 15.24 3.78
C TRP A 62 0.33 15.54 2.33
N ARG A 63 1.47 16.19 2.11
CA ARG A 63 1.93 16.46 0.74
C ARG A 63 2.28 15.17 0.02
N ALA A 64 2.91 14.24 0.72
CA ALA A 64 3.26 12.94 0.12
C ALA A 64 2.00 12.17 -0.26
N MET A 65 0.98 12.20 0.60
CA MET A 65 -0.29 11.55 0.28
C MET A 65 -0.97 12.21 -0.92
N ASP A 66 -0.95 13.54 -1.00
CA ASP A 66 -1.52 14.23 -2.15
C ASP A 66 -0.84 13.79 -3.44
N GLN A 67 0.48 13.63 -3.40
CA GLN A 67 1.22 13.16 -4.56
C GLN A 67 0.81 11.74 -4.94
N SER A 68 0.70 10.86 -3.95
CA SER A 68 0.32 9.48 -4.20
C SER A 68 -1.10 9.40 -4.77
N ILE A 69 -2.02 10.21 -4.25
CA ILE A 69 -3.39 10.25 -4.73
C ILE A 69 -3.42 10.69 -6.20
N ARG A 70 -2.69 11.76 -6.53
CA ARG A 70 -2.67 12.23 -7.92
C ARG A 70 -2.10 11.18 -8.87
N ASN A 71 -1.03 10.52 -8.47
CA ASN A 71 -0.36 9.58 -9.34
C ASN A 71 -1.10 8.24 -9.42
N ALA A 72 -1.84 7.88 -8.39
CA ALA A 72 -2.57 6.61 -8.39
C ALA A 72 -3.78 6.65 -9.34
N GLY A 73 -4.37 7.82 -9.48
CA GLY A 73 -5.59 7.93 -10.26
C GLY A 73 -6.75 7.27 -9.53
N VAL A 74 -7.83 7.01 -10.24
CA VAL A 74 -9.03 6.47 -9.61
C VAL A 74 -9.04 4.96 -9.50
N ARG A 75 -8.12 4.29 -10.18
CA ARG A 75 -8.14 2.82 -10.22
C ARG A 75 -7.31 2.15 -9.15
N LYS A 76 -6.40 2.88 -8.54
CA LYS A 76 -5.52 2.29 -7.55
C LYS A 76 -5.64 3.00 -6.23
N THR A 77 -5.39 2.27 -5.17
CA THR A 77 -5.37 2.84 -3.83
C THR A 77 -4.02 3.48 -3.57
N PRO A 78 -3.99 4.77 -3.29
CA PRO A 78 -2.71 5.44 -3.04
C PRO A 78 -2.17 5.12 -1.66
N VAL A 79 -0.89 4.81 -1.60
CA VAL A 79 -0.21 4.47 -0.36
C VAL A 79 1.13 5.20 -0.36
N VAL A 80 1.55 5.68 0.79
CA VAL A 80 2.89 6.20 0.99
C VAL A 80 3.62 5.26 1.93
N ALA A 81 4.68 4.62 1.44
CA ALA A 81 5.55 3.82 2.27
C ALA A 81 6.72 4.70 2.64
N HIS A 82 6.96 4.91 3.92
CA HIS A 82 7.97 5.88 4.31
C HIS A 82 8.78 5.44 5.51
N THR A 83 9.98 5.98 5.60
CA THR A 83 10.89 5.68 6.67
C THR A 83 11.83 6.86 6.87
N ARG A 84 12.53 6.86 7.98
CA ARG A 84 13.59 7.81 8.26
C ARG A 84 14.77 7.03 8.82
N ASN A 85 15.90 7.70 9.04
CA ASN A 85 17.10 7.00 9.51
C ASN A 85 16.83 6.27 10.81
N ARG A 86 17.30 5.04 10.87
CA ARG A 86 17.23 4.22 12.08
C ARG A 86 15.81 3.90 12.52
N SER A 87 14.85 3.97 11.60
CA SER A 87 13.46 3.67 11.92
C SER A 87 12.97 2.56 11.02
N GLY A 88 11.94 1.90 11.45
CA GLY A 88 11.25 0.96 10.59
C GLY A 88 10.41 1.69 9.55
N TRP A 89 9.71 0.93 8.75
CA TRP A 89 8.84 1.49 7.72
C TRP A 89 7.43 1.68 8.23
N LEU A 90 6.81 2.74 7.79
CA LEU A 90 5.40 2.99 8.04
C LEU A 90 4.69 3.04 6.69
N VAL A 91 3.40 2.77 6.73
CA VAL A 91 2.56 2.88 5.55
C VAL A 91 1.41 3.80 5.91
N THR A 92 1.18 4.83 5.08
CA THR A 92 0.07 5.75 5.28
C THR A 92 -0.87 5.66 4.10
N MET A 93 -2.15 5.68 4.38
CA MET A 93 -3.18 5.65 3.36
C MET A 93 -4.41 6.39 3.86
N ARG A 94 -5.34 6.69 2.98
CA ARG A 94 -6.56 7.37 3.40
C ARG A 94 -7.38 6.45 4.31
N ALA A 95 -8.05 7.04 5.28
CA ALA A 95 -8.83 6.25 6.24
C ALA A 95 -9.90 5.40 5.54
N ASP A 96 -10.57 5.95 4.55
CA ASP A 96 -11.60 5.21 3.81
C ASP A 96 -11.02 3.98 3.13
N ASP A 97 -9.84 4.12 2.55
CA ASP A 97 -9.19 2.99 1.88
C ASP A 97 -8.76 1.94 2.90
N TRP A 98 -8.25 2.38 4.05
CA TRP A 98 -7.87 1.46 5.10
C TRP A 98 -9.07 0.68 5.63
N LEU A 99 -10.20 1.37 5.81
CA LEU A 99 -11.41 0.71 6.29
C LEU A 99 -11.92 -0.33 5.29
N THR A 100 -11.83 -0.03 4.00
CA THR A 100 -12.18 -1.00 2.98
C THR A 100 -11.27 -2.23 3.06
N LEU A 101 -9.99 -1.99 3.23
CA LEU A 101 -9.02 -3.07 3.29
C LEU A 101 -9.21 -3.92 4.54
N ILE A 102 -9.44 -3.29 5.70
CA ILE A 102 -9.56 -4.02 6.93
C ILE A 102 -10.82 -4.90 6.95
N ARG A 103 -11.88 -4.47 6.27
CA ARG A 103 -13.07 -5.28 6.20
C ARG A 103 -12.86 -6.60 5.51
N GLN A 104 -11.89 -6.66 4.62
CA GLN A 104 -11.60 -7.86 3.86
C GLN A 104 -10.53 -8.71 4.51
N SER A 105 -10.08 -8.31 5.69
CA SER A 105 -8.97 -9.00 6.34
C SER A 105 -9.47 -9.91 7.45
N ASP A 106 -8.56 -10.70 7.99
CA ASP A 106 -8.87 -11.60 9.09
C ASP A 106 -8.98 -10.88 10.43
N HIS A 107 -8.77 -9.58 10.46
CA HIS A 107 -8.87 -8.83 11.71
C HIS A 107 -10.31 -8.52 12.09
N VAL A 108 -11.26 -8.73 11.19
CA VAL A 108 -12.66 -8.50 11.51
C VAL A 108 -13.18 -9.70 12.25
N ALA A 109 -13.91 -9.50 13.35
CA ALA A 109 -14.45 -10.60 14.11
C ALA A 109 -15.44 -11.40 13.26
N ALA A 110 -15.48 -12.70 13.47
CA ALA A 110 -16.40 -13.55 12.74
C ALA A 110 -17.81 -13.10 13.09
N THR A 111 -18.63 -12.94 12.06
CA THR A 111 -19.95 -12.51 12.32
C THR A 111 -20.69 -13.67 12.79
N GLU A 112 -21.43 -13.56 13.79
CA GLU A 112 -22.16 -14.58 14.26
C GLU A 112 -23.33 -14.66 13.48
N SER A 113 -23.54 -15.60 12.80
CA SER A 113 -24.62 -15.70 12.03
C SER A 113 -25.70 -16.12 12.83
N PRO A 114 -26.39 -15.43 13.24
CA PRO A 114 -27.45 -15.72 14.08
C PRO A 114 -28.28 -16.66 13.39
N ASN A 115 -28.16 -16.72 12.68
CA ASN A 115 -28.87 -17.41 12.08
C ASN A 115 -28.56 -17.20 10.82
N ALA A 116 -28.12 -17.69 10.53
CA ALA A 116 -27.76 -17.58 9.39
C ALA A 116 -28.59 -16.68 8.70
N ASP A 117 -29.19 -16.39 9.07
CA ASP A 117 -30.03 -15.62 8.49
C ASP A 117 -29.67 -14.33 8.59
N SER A 118 -29.14 -14.05 9.27
CA SER A 118 -28.89 -12.76 9.46
C SER A 118 -27.65 -12.49 8.86
N LEU A 119 -27.23 -13.07 8.32
CA LEU A 119 -26.06 -12.84 7.84
C LEU A 119 -26.07 -12.22 6.70
N PRO A 120 -26.09 -11.62 6.63
CA PRO A 120 -26.05 -10.91 5.64
C PRO A 120 -24.88 -10.88 4.95
N PHE A 121 -24.36 -10.84 4.80
CA PHE A 121 -23.24 -10.77 4.11
C PHE A 121 -22.51 -11.70 3.79
N ALA A 122 -22.84 -12.36 4.22
CA ALA A 122 -22.30 -12.86 3.91
C ALA A 122 -21.61 -13.41 3.34
N THR A 123 -21.50 -13.81 3.75
CA THR A 123 -21.00 -14.00 3.36
C THR A 123 -20.08 -14.44 2.94
N THR A 124 -20.08 -14.84 3.42
CA THR A 124 -19.47 -14.90 3.18
C THR A 124 -18.55 -15.27 2.94
N PRO A 125 -18.65 -15.68 3.29
CA PRO A 125 -17.95 -15.77 3.27
C PRO A 125 -17.12 -16.16 3.06
N THR A 126 -17.20 -16.40 3.61
CA THR A 126 -16.67 -16.34 3.53
C THR A 126 -15.92 -16.78 3.35
N PRO A 127 -16.11 -17.09 3.68
CA PRO A 127 -15.65 -17.14 3.73
C PRO A 127 -14.98 -17.37 3.67
N ALA A 128 -15.23 -17.67 4.33
CA ALA A 128 -14.89 -17.41 4.35
C ALA A 128 -14.22 -17.64 4.47
N PRO A 129 -14.37 -17.96 4.97
CA PRO A 129 -14.06 -17.86 5.21
C PRO A 129 -13.67 -18.02 5.37
N SER A 130 -13.95 -18.34 6.09
CA SER A 130 -13.97 -18.10 6.19
C SER A 130 -13.60 -18.21 6.19
N PRO A 131 -14.07 -18.62 6.80
CA PRO A 131 -14.11 -18.39 6.97
C PRO A 131 -13.86 -18.36 6.67
#